data_c677173f2ff8406e22d8b1a68bedaf1d
#
_entry.id   c677173f2ff8406e22d8b1a68bedaf1d
#
_cell.length_a   1.000
_cell.length_b   1.000
_cell.length_c   1.000
_cell.angle_alpha   90.00
_cell.angle_beta   90.00
_cell.angle_gamma   90.00
#
_symmetry.space_group_name_H-M   'P 1'
#
loop_
_entity.id
_entity.type
_entity.pdbx_description
1 polymer ?
#
loop_
_entity_poly.entity_id
_entity_poly.type
_entity_poly.pdbx_seq_one_letter_code
_entity_poly.pdbx_strand_id
1 'polypeptide(L)'
;MKITRFLSFLVPAFVLSTGLTTVLTPGRAAAQAYNPAAIGSEEISDSLSTTDIPTGFGGFAKDYVVNLEAGDQITIDAISTEFDTLVTLMDANGITVSENDDGPDGSTNSLLFARISESGKYTIRIRSYAGEGAGPFSIKLARLRPI
;
A
#
# COMPACT_ATOMS: atom_id res chain seq x y z
N MET A 1 84.14 39.94 -31.88
CA MET A 1 83.06 40.32 -30.95
C MET A 1 81.86 39.50 -31.33
N LYS A 2 81.60 38.32 -30.63
CA LYS A 2 80.52 37.38 -30.98
C LYS A 2 79.43 37.52 -29.91
N ILE A 3 78.27 37.97 -30.31
CA ILE A 3 77.12 38.09 -29.43
C ILE A 3 76.31 36.79 -29.54
N THR A 4 76.32 36.04 -28.46
CA THR A 4 75.48 34.76 -28.34
C THR A 4 74.13 35.16 -27.81
N ARG A 5 73.07 34.93 -28.60
CA ARG A 5 71.68 35.09 -28.19
C ARG A 5 71.22 33.79 -27.54
N PHE A 6 70.85 33.86 -26.26
CA PHE A 6 70.08 32.78 -25.59
C PHE A 6 68.61 32.82 -25.95
N LEU A 7 68.15 31.77 -26.55
CA LEU A 7 66.74 31.58 -26.87
C LEU A 7 66.08 30.86 -25.70
N SER A 8 65.26 31.57 -24.94
CA SER A 8 64.46 30.96 -23.87
C SER A 8 63.23 30.30 -24.44
N PHE A 9 63.15 29.00 -24.35
CA PHE A 9 61.92 28.28 -24.68
C PHE A 9 61.00 28.31 -23.47
N LEU A 10 59.84 28.98 -23.64
CA LEU A 10 58.70 28.89 -22.72
C LEU A 10 57.95 27.62 -23.00
N VAL A 11 57.90 26.71 -22.01
CA VAL A 11 57.08 25.51 -22.07
C VAL A 11 55.71 25.87 -21.46
N PRO A 12 54.58 25.75 -22.17
CA PRO A 12 53.27 25.93 -21.55
C PRO A 12 52.93 24.72 -20.67
N ALA A 13 52.68 24.98 -19.40
CA ALA A 13 52.15 24.00 -18.48
C ALA A 13 50.69 23.67 -18.86
N PHE A 14 50.47 22.44 -19.32
CA PHE A 14 49.15 21.92 -19.59
C PHE A 14 48.51 21.49 -18.27
N VAL A 15 47.59 22.29 -17.75
CA VAL A 15 46.82 21.92 -16.55
C VAL A 15 45.72 20.95 -16.99
N LEU A 16 45.94 19.67 -16.70
CA LEU A 16 44.92 18.64 -16.86
C LEU A 16 43.89 18.78 -15.71
N SER A 17 42.76 19.41 -15.96
CA SER A 17 41.63 19.43 -15.03
C SER A 17 40.92 18.08 -15.15
N THR A 18 41.18 17.18 -14.22
CA THR A 18 40.38 15.97 -14.06
C THR A 18 39.02 16.35 -13.47
N GLY A 19 38.04 16.56 -14.36
CA GLY A 19 36.65 16.73 -13.96
C GLY A 19 36.15 15.40 -13.34
N LEU A 20 35.94 15.40 -12.02
CA LEU A 20 35.31 14.30 -11.31
C LEU A 20 33.81 14.34 -11.67
N THR A 21 33.40 13.59 -12.69
CA THR A 21 31.98 13.37 -12.99
C THR A 21 31.44 12.40 -11.95
N THR A 22 30.75 12.93 -10.95
CA THR A 22 29.92 12.12 -10.05
C THR A 22 28.75 11.56 -10.87
N VAL A 23 28.86 10.28 -11.24
CA VAL A 23 27.72 9.54 -11.78
C VAL A 23 26.73 9.33 -10.64
N LEU A 24 25.68 10.15 -10.60
CA LEU A 24 24.51 9.89 -9.77
C LEU A 24 23.86 8.60 -10.31
N THR A 25 24.15 7.46 -9.69
CA THR A 25 23.38 6.25 -9.89
C THR A 25 21.96 6.54 -9.41
N PRO A 26 20.92 6.43 -10.28
CA PRO A 26 19.56 6.54 -9.80
C PRO A 26 19.35 5.47 -8.73
N GLY A 27 19.09 5.93 -7.50
CA GLY A 27 18.76 5.04 -6.40
C GLY A 27 17.61 4.16 -6.85
N ARG A 28 17.84 2.86 -6.89
CA ARG A 28 16.79 1.88 -7.15
C ARG A 28 15.79 2.06 -6.01
N ALA A 29 14.60 2.61 -6.30
CA ALA A 29 13.52 2.64 -5.33
C ALA A 29 13.30 1.20 -4.87
N ALA A 30 13.61 0.91 -3.60
CA ALA A 30 13.30 -0.38 -3.02
C ALA A 30 11.77 -0.51 -3.08
N ALA A 31 11.27 -1.46 -3.84
CA ALA A 31 9.86 -1.78 -3.83
C ALA A 31 9.49 -2.13 -2.39
N GLN A 32 8.56 -1.38 -1.80
CA GLN A 32 8.08 -1.67 -0.46
C GLN A 32 7.46 -3.06 -0.49
N ALA A 33 7.99 -3.97 0.33
CA ALA A 33 7.47 -5.33 0.37
C ALA A 33 6.00 -5.30 0.82
N TYR A 34 5.12 -5.93 0.05
CA TYR A 34 3.73 -6.11 0.43
C TYR A 34 3.67 -6.99 1.69
N ASN A 35 3.30 -6.39 2.80
CA ASN A 35 3.22 -7.06 4.10
C ASN A 35 2.02 -6.52 4.89
N PRO A 36 0.80 -6.95 4.55
CA PRO A 36 -0.41 -6.49 5.22
C PRO A 36 -0.43 -6.95 6.68
N ALA A 37 -0.98 -6.09 7.56
CA ALA A 37 -1.13 -6.38 8.97
C ALA A 37 -2.11 -7.54 9.20
N ALA A 38 -1.86 -8.34 10.22
CA ALA A 38 -2.82 -9.35 10.66
C ALA A 38 -3.97 -8.68 11.42
N ILE A 39 -5.21 -9.15 11.20
CA ILE A 39 -6.38 -8.73 11.96
C ILE A 39 -6.89 -9.88 12.83
N GLY A 40 -7.18 -9.58 14.10
CA GLY A 40 -7.83 -10.46 15.05
C GLY A 40 -9.29 -10.07 15.28
N SER A 41 -9.78 -10.32 16.50
CA SER A 41 -11.13 -9.91 16.93
C SER A 41 -11.21 -8.48 17.49
N GLU A 42 -10.06 -7.86 17.72
CA GLU A 42 -9.99 -6.48 18.22
C GLU A 42 -10.27 -5.50 17.08
N GLU A 43 -10.91 -4.39 17.42
CA GLU A 43 -11.09 -3.29 16.48
C GLU A 43 -9.75 -2.59 16.21
N ILE A 44 -9.47 -2.35 14.94
CA ILE A 44 -8.28 -1.62 14.49
C ILE A 44 -8.73 -0.24 14.01
N SER A 45 -8.11 0.82 14.55
CA SER A 45 -8.18 2.17 14.00
C SER A 45 -6.98 2.42 13.10
N ASP A 46 -7.22 2.85 11.88
CA ASP A 46 -6.19 3.07 10.86
C ASP A 46 -6.60 4.25 9.95
N SER A 47 -5.84 4.52 8.93
CA SER A 47 -6.13 5.58 7.96
C SER A 47 -5.79 5.15 6.54
N LEU A 48 -6.68 5.43 5.60
CA LEU A 48 -6.44 5.27 4.17
C LEU A 48 -5.76 6.52 3.62
N SER A 49 -4.70 6.36 2.85
CA SER A 49 -3.87 7.46 2.37
C SER A 49 -3.30 7.21 0.96
N THR A 50 -2.70 8.23 0.38
CA THR A 50 -2.04 8.16 -0.93
C THR A 50 -0.77 7.31 -0.94
N THR A 51 -0.29 6.85 0.21
CA THR A 51 0.87 5.95 0.33
C THR A 51 0.46 4.47 0.38
N ASP A 52 -0.85 4.20 0.44
CA ASP A 52 -1.40 2.84 0.42
C ASP A 52 -1.44 2.26 -1.01
N ILE A 53 -2.01 1.09 -1.17
CA ILE A 53 -2.03 0.33 -2.42
C ILE A 53 -2.89 1.06 -3.46
N PRO A 54 -2.36 1.50 -4.62
CA PRO A 54 -3.19 2.07 -5.67
C PRO A 54 -4.09 1.01 -6.29
N THR A 55 -5.39 1.31 -6.46
CA THR A 55 -6.38 0.32 -6.93
C THR A 55 -6.39 0.12 -8.44
N GLY A 56 -5.81 1.04 -9.21
CA GLY A 56 -5.87 1.05 -10.68
C GLY A 56 -7.17 1.61 -11.27
N PHE A 57 -8.21 1.80 -10.46
CA PHE A 57 -9.50 2.38 -10.84
C PHE A 57 -9.78 3.74 -10.21
N GLY A 58 -8.76 4.30 -9.57
CA GLY A 58 -8.83 5.49 -8.73
C GLY A 58 -8.77 5.14 -7.25
N GLY A 59 -8.17 6.04 -6.47
CA GLY A 59 -8.01 5.87 -5.03
C GLY A 59 -7.02 4.78 -4.60
N PHE A 60 -7.07 4.47 -3.31
CA PHE A 60 -6.12 3.60 -2.62
C PHE A 60 -6.85 2.53 -1.83
N ALA A 61 -6.13 1.48 -1.46
CA ALA A 61 -6.64 0.37 -0.66
C ALA A 61 -5.65 0.00 0.44
N LYS A 62 -6.16 -0.50 1.53
CA LYS A 62 -5.38 -1.06 2.64
C LYS A 62 -5.82 -2.49 2.89
N ASP A 63 -4.85 -3.39 3.01
CA ASP A 63 -5.08 -4.81 3.17
C ASP A 63 -4.74 -5.29 4.57
N TYR A 64 -5.54 -6.22 5.06
CA TYR A 64 -5.33 -6.99 6.29
C TYR A 64 -5.41 -8.48 5.98
N VAL A 65 -4.70 -9.29 6.75
CA VAL A 65 -4.74 -10.74 6.59
C VAL A 65 -5.32 -11.43 7.80
N VAL A 66 -6.04 -12.52 7.55
CA VAL A 66 -6.63 -13.37 8.60
C VAL A 66 -6.61 -14.82 8.15
N ASN A 67 -6.48 -15.75 9.10
CA ASN A 67 -6.71 -17.16 8.86
C ASN A 67 -8.14 -17.50 9.27
N LEU A 68 -8.91 -18.08 8.35
CA LEU A 68 -10.30 -18.49 8.54
C LEU A 68 -10.42 -19.99 8.30
N GLU A 69 -11.41 -20.60 8.93
CA GLU A 69 -11.69 -22.03 8.82
C GLU A 69 -12.99 -22.26 8.06
N ALA A 70 -13.05 -23.38 7.34
CA ALA A 70 -14.28 -23.80 6.68
C ALA A 70 -15.40 -23.94 7.72
N GLY A 71 -16.55 -23.31 7.43
CA GLY A 71 -17.70 -23.24 8.36
C GLY A 71 -17.73 -21.97 9.20
N ASP A 72 -16.66 -21.17 9.26
CA ASP A 72 -16.70 -19.86 9.91
C ASP A 72 -17.80 -18.99 9.28
N GLN A 73 -18.54 -18.30 10.14
CA GLN A 73 -19.43 -17.20 9.75
C GLN A 73 -18.83 -15.93 10.34
N ILE A 74 -18.56 -14.98 9.49
CA ILE A 74 -17.89 -13.75 9.92
C ILE A 74 -18.69 -12.52 9.52
N THR A 75 -18.51 -11.46 10.29
CA THR A 75 -18.82 -10.08 9.87
C THR A 75 -17.56 -9.26 9.88
N ILE A 76 -17.48 -8.34 8.94
CA ILE A 76 -16.44 -7.31 8.86
C ILE A 76 -17.13 -5.97 8.79
N ASP A 77 -16.98 -5.17 9.86
CA ASP A 77 -17.42 -3.78 9.92
C ASP A 77 -16.28 -2.87 9.48
N ALA A 78 -16.55 -1.94 8.58
CA ALA A 78 -15.64 -0.84 8.25
C ALA A 78 -16.38 0.48 8.37
N ILE A 79 -15.88 1.37 9.22
CA ILE A 79 -16.55 2.62 9.60
C ILE A 79 -15.60 3.79 9.32
N SER A 80 -16.09 4.80 8.59
CA SER A 80 -15.40 6.07 8.37
C SER A 80 -16.39 7.22 8.37
N THR A 81 -15.96 8.38 8.88
CA THR A 81 -16.68 9.66 8.75
C THR A 81 -16.16 10.48 7.57
N GLU A 82 -15.06 10.07 6.95
CA GLU A 82 -14.34 10.84 5.94
C GLU A 82 -14.56 10.32 4.52
N PHE A 83 -14.90 9.05 4.37
CA PHE A 83 -15.15 8.45 3.06
C PHE A 83 -16.16 7.31 3.13
N ASP A 84 -16.80 7.06 2.00
CA ASP A 84 -17.66 5.92 1.78
C ASP A 84 -16.83 4.64 1.67
N THR A 85 -17.01 3.71 2.61
CA THR A 85 -16.17 2.52 2.72
C THR A 85 -16.62 1.42 1.77
N LEU A 86 -15.68 0.59 1.33
CA LEU A 86 -15.95 -0.65 0.63
C LEU A 86 -15.02 -1.74 1.16
N VAL A 87 -15.62 -2.85 1.57
CA VAL A 87 -14.92 -4.02 2.09
C VAL A 87 -14.95 -5.14 1.08
N THR A 88 -13.79 -5.70 0.74
CA THR A 88 -13.66 -6.88 -0.11
C THR A 88 -12.94 -7.97 0.65
N LEU A 89 -13.53 -9.18 0.72
CA LEU A 89 -12.88 -10.39 1.23
C LEU A 89 -12.37 -11.20 0.04
N MET A 90 -11.08 -11.52 0.05
CA MET A 90 -10.41 -12.30 -1.00
C MET A 90 -9.78 -13.56 -0.41
N ASP A 91 -9.76 -14.64 -1.19
CA ASP A 91 -9.04 -15.87 -0.85
C ASP A 91 -7.51 -15.73 -1.02
N ALA A 92 -6.77 -16.81 -0.80
CA ALA A 92 -5.31 -16.84 -0.94
C ALA A 92 -4.82 -16.62 -2.38
N ASN A 93 -5.68 -16.80 -3.37
CA ASN A 93 -5.38 -16.58 -4.79
C ASN A 93 -5.75 -15.15 -5.25
N GLY A 94 -6.30 -14.32 -4.34
CA GLY A 94 -6.78 -12.98 -4.65
C GLY A 94 -8.16 -12.95 -5.32
N ILE A 95 -8.90 -14.08 -5.29
CA ILE A 95 -10.26 -14.15 -5.82
C ILE A 95 -11.23 -13.57 -4.79
N THR A 96 -12.09 -12.66 -5.23
CA THR A 96 -13.13 -12.08 -4.37
C THR A 96 -14.14 -13.13 -3.96
N VAL A 97 -14.26 -13.34 -2.64
CA VAL A 97 -15.24 -14.23 -2.01
C VAL A 97 -16.54 -13.47 -1.72
N SER A 98 -16.42 -12.25 -1.21
CA SER A 98 -17.55 -11.37 -0.90
C SER A 98 -17.10 -9.93 -0.90
N GLU A 99 -18.02 -9.01 -1.21
CA GLU A 99 -17.79 -7.56 -1.21
C GLU A 99 -19.06 -6.85 -0.77
N ASN A 100 -18.92 -5.77 0.01
CA ASN A 100 -20.01 -4.89 0.38
C ASN A 100 -19.51 -3.46 0.66
N ASP A 101 -20.33 -2.47 0.23
CA ASP A 101 -20.10 -1.05 0.42
C ASP A 101 -21.14 -0.38 1.34
N ASP A 102 -22.20 -1.10 1.69
CA ASP A 102 -23.28 -0.59 2.51
C ASP A 102 -23.40 -1.30 3.86
N GLY A 103 -23.94 -0.58 4.84
CA GLY A 103 -24.40 -1.13 6.10
C GLY A 103 -25.92 -1.24 6.16
N PRO A 104 -26.46 -2.00 7.12
CA PRO A 104 -27.90 -2.18 7.27
C PRO A 104 -28.64 -0.91 7.74
N ASP A 105 -27.90 0.09 8.18
CA ASP A 105 -28.40 1.40 8.65
C ASP A 105 -28.54 2.43 7.53
N GLY A 106 -28.15 2.08 6.30
CA GLY A 106 -28.15 2.98 5.14
C GLY A 106 -27.09 4.08 5.20
N SER A 107 -26.07 3.91 6.05
CA SER A 107 -24.91 4.79 6.09
C SER A 107 -23.89 4.39 5.01
N THR A 108 -22.86 5.23 4.83
CA THR A 108 -21.70 4.96 3.97
C THR A 108 -20.65 4.05 4.62
N ASN A 109 -21.02 3.38 5.72
CA ASN A 109 -20.20 2.36 6.38
C ASN A 109 -20.54 0.99 5.80
N SER A 110 -19.55 0.09 5.77
CA SER A 110 -19.74 -1.23 5.20
C SER A 110 -19.89 -2.29 6.29
N LEU A 111 -20.86 -3.19 6.13
CA LEU A 111 -20.98 -4.42 6.92
C LEU A 111 -21.00 -5.63 5.97
N LEU A 112 -19.88 -6.31 5.84
CA LEU A 112 -19.77 -7.52 5.06
C LEU A 112 -20.06 -8.74 5.94
N PHE A 113 -20.97 -9.61 5.50
CA PHE A 113 -21.17 -10.95 6.04
C PHE A 113 -20.63 -12.00 5.06
N ALA A 114 -19.89 -12.99 5.57
CA ALA A 114 -19.45 -14.11 4.77
C ALA A 114 -19.52 -15.44 5.54
N ARG A 115 -19.83 -16.53 4.81
CA ARG A 115 -19.65 -17.90 5.26
C ARG A 115 -18.44 -18.47 4.52
N ILE A 116 -17.48 -18.98 5.27
CA ILE A 116 -16.22 -19.50 4.75
C ILE A 116 -16.40 -20.96 4.35
N SER A 117 -16.13 -21.27 3.08
CA SER A 117 -16.23 -22.63 2.53
C SER A 117 -14.93 -23.41 2.62
N GLU A 118 -13.79 -22.74 2.62
CA GLU A 118 -12.47 -23.36 2.62
C GLU A 118 -11.58 -22.74 3.70
N SER A 119 -10.86 -23.58 4.44
CA SER A 119 -9.88 -23.11 5.43
C SER A 119 -8.65 -22.52 4.72
N GLY A 120 -8.15 -21.38 5.19
CA GLY A 120 -6.96 -20.79 4.63
C GLY A 120 -6.72 -19.35 5.05
N LYS A 121 -5.74 -18.74 4.38
CA LYS A 121 -5.40 -17.32 4.53
C LYS A 121 -6.31 -16.50 3.63
N TYR A 122 -6.93 -15.49 4.21
CA TYR A 122 -7.77 -14.53 3.50
C TYR A 122 -7.19 -13.13 3.62
N THR A 123 -7.49 -12.30 2.64
CA THR A 123 -7.18 -10.86 2.65
C THR A 123 -8.47 -10.07 2.72
N ILE A 124 -8.54 -9.16 3.68
CA ILE A 124 -9.59 -8.15 3.80
C ILE A 124 -9.03 -6.86 3.24
N ARG A 125 -9.65 -6.32 2.21
CA ARG A 125 -9.29 -5.06 1.58
C ARG A 125 -10.30 -3.99 1.92
N ILE A 126 -9.82 -2.87 2.46
CA ILE A 126 -10.59 -1.65 2.68
C ILE A 126 -10.18 -0.63 1.63
N ARG A 127 -11.16 -0.06 0.95
CA ARG A 127 -10.97 1.03 0.01
C ARG A 127 -12.15 2.01 0.05
N SER A 128 -11.97 3.18 -0.54
CA SER A 128 -13.09 4.08 -0.78
C SER A 128 -13.95 3.57 -1.94
N TYR A 129 -15.27 3.62 -1.79
CA TYR A 129 -16.22 3.42 -2.88
C TYR A 129 -15.94 4.43 -3.99
N ALA A 130 -16.06 4.02 -5.24
CA ALA A 130 -15.74 4.83 -6.43
C ALA A 130 -14.30 5.42 -6.46
N GLY A 131 -13.42 5.08 -5.51
CA GLY A 131 -12.04 5.60 -5.46
C GLY A 131 -11.93 7.04 -4.97
N GLU A 132 -12.99 7.58 -4.38
CA GLU A 132 -13.06 8.94 -3.86
C GLU A 132 -12.92 8.96 -2.34
N GLY A 133 -12.08 9.85 -1.83
CA GLY A 133 -11.86 10.00 -0.40
C GLY A 133 -10.74 9.14 0.16
N ALA A 134 -10.30 9.54 1.33
CA ALA A 134 -9.28 8.91 2.16
C ALA A 134 -9.42 9.46 3.58
N GLY A 135 -8.71 8.91 4.55
CA GLY A 135 -8.74 9.38 5.93
C GLY A 135 -8.90 8.25 6.93
N PRO A 136 -9.17 8.60 8.19
CA PRO A 136 -9.32 7.63 9.27
C PRO A 136 -10.54 6.72 9.06
N PHE A 137 -10.37 5.48 9.47
CA PHE A 137 -11.43 4.48 9.55
C PHE A 137 -11.17 3.50 10.70
N SER A 138 -12.19 2.77 11.10
CA SER A 138 -12.03 1.59 11.93
C SER A 138 -12.49 0.34 11.20
N ILE A 139 -11.85 -0.79 11.50
CA ILE A 139 -12.22 -2.10 11.00
C ILE A 139 -12.33 -3.09 12.15
N LYS A 140 -13.37 -3.91 12.14
CA LYS A 140 -13.60 -4.97 13.11
C LYS A 140 -14.05 -6.25 12.44
N LEU A 141 -13.35 -7.35 12.75
CA LEU A 141 -13.74 -8.69 12.35
C LEU A 141 -14.41 -9.40 13.54
N ALA A 142 -15.60 -9.91 13.35
CA ALA A 142 -16.25 -10.79 14.33
C ALA A 142 -16.53 -12.16 13.72
N ARG A 143 -16.25 -13.23 14.50
CA ARG A 143 -16.69 -14.60 14.18
C ARG A 143 -17.99 -14.86 14.92
N LEU A 144 -19.03 -15.15 14.15
CA LEU A 144 -20.33 -15.50 14.68
C LEU A 144 -20.33 -16.96 15.09
N ARG A 145 -20.76 -17.23 16.31
CA ARG A 145 -20.96 -18.61 16.77
C ARG A 145 -22.44 -18.90 16.78
N PRO A 146 -22.88 -20.08 16.32
CA PRO A 146 -24.26 -20.51 16.53
C PRO A 146 -24.56 -20.51 18.03
N ILE A 147 -25.74 -20.03 18.39
CA ILE A 147 -26.27 -20.06 19.77
C ILE A 147 -26.67 -21.50 20.07
#